data_2326560c884989c55e6061001c31d7da
#
_entry.id   2326560c884989c55e6061001c31d7da
#
_cell.length_a   1.000
_cell.length_b   1.000
_cell.length_c   1.000
_cell.angle_alpha   90.00
_cell.angle_beta   90.00
_cell.angle_gamma   90.00
#
_symmetry.space_group_name_H-M   'P 1'
#
loop_
_entity.id
_entity.type
_entity.pdbx_description
1 polymer ?
#
loop_
_entity_poly.entity_id
_entity_poly.type
_entity_poly.pdbx_seq_one_letter_code
_entity_poly.pdbx_strand_id
1 'polypeptide(L)'
;MSIATISRQVRHALPDIGPEPTRTATRTPSRDHLRAVPTRTTTAFHGVPRTVSENLGVPTLHRTVVDYANFDHAASTPALESVKAAVDVALRTYSSVHRGSGYASRITSGWYEEARAQVHEFVGAREEDLVIFTRNSTDSLNLLARSLPKSTTTFVFESEHHAALLAWNPSRTVRIPVPASVQDALILLEDALRRAAATTTGRRLVVVSGASNVTGELWPIKSIVSIANRYDARVVLDAAQLAPHRKIDIEALGVDYVAFSGHKLYAPFGAGVLAGRADWLNDAAPYLRGGGAAGEVTREQTVWSQGAARHEG
;
A
#
# COMPACT_ATOMS: atom_id res chain seq x y z
N MET A 1 -26.17 -8.01 30.56
CA MET A 1 -26.47 -6.57 30.69
C MET A 1 -26.73 -6.01 29.32
N SER A 2 -27.91 -5.45 29.08
CA SER A 2 -28.37 -4.97 27.77
C SER A 2 -27.84 -3.59 27.47
N ILE A 3 -27.54 -3.31 26.16
CA ILE A 3 -27.05 -2.03 25.63
C ILE A 3 -27.93 -0.82 26.04
N ALA A 4 -29.19 -1.06 26.40
CA ALA A 4 -30.15 -0.04 26.91
C ALA A 4 -29.77 0.53 28.29
N THR A 5 -28.94 -0.16 29.09
CA THR A 5 -28.58 0.27 30.45
C THR A 5 -27.41 1.26 30.45
N ILE A 6 -26.56 1.22 29.42
CA ILE A 6 -25.39 2.11 29.30
C ILE A 6 -25.81 3.52 28.80
N SER A 7 -26.89 3.62 28.03
CA SER A 7 -27.39 4.89 27.47
C SER A 7 -27.99 5.84 28.52
N ARG A 8 -28.34 5.37 29.71
CA ARG A 8 -28.95 6.20 30.76
C ARG A 8 -27.98 6.88 31.71
N GLN A 9 -26.76 6.39 31.84
CA GLN A 9 -25.75 6.97 32.74
C GLN A 9 -24.93 8.10 32.17
N VAL A 10 -24.95 8.32 30.84
CA VAL A 10 -24.13 9.35 30.15
C VAL A 10 -24.87 10.70 30.05
N ARG A 11 -26.16 10.79 30.43
CA ARG A 11 -26.97 12.04 30.27
C ARG A 11 -26.84 13.06 31.39
N HIS A 12 -26.03 12.83 32.41
CA HIS A 12 -25.96 13.75 33.58
C HIS A 12 -24.65 14.53 33.73
N ALA A 13 -23.83 14.62 32.68
CA ALA A 13 -22.53 15.33 32.75
C ALA A 13 -22.21 16.20 31.53
N LEU A 14 -23.21 16.94 31.00
CA LEU A 14 -22.94 17.98 29.99
C LEU A 14 -23.49 19.33 30.51
N PRO A 15 -22.68 20.42 30.48
CA PRO A 15 -23.19 21.73 30.84
C PRO A 15 -24.13 22.27 29.76
N ASP A 16 -25.13 23.03 30.22
CA ASP A 16 -26.19 23.70 29.48
C ASP A 16 -25.60 24.63 28.41
N ILE A 17 -25.85 24.35 27.13
CA ILE A 17 -25.51 25.25 26.02
C ILE A 17 -26.80 25.91 25.56
N GLY A 18 -26.87 27.22 25.79
CA GLY A 18 -28.00 28.09 25.44
C GLY A 18 -28.43 28.05 23.96
N PRO A 19 -29.50 28.76 23.56
CA PRO A 19 -30.29 28.50 22.36
C PRO A 19 -29.54 28.72 21.05
N GLU A 20 -29.82 27.85 20.08
CA GLU A 20 -29.27 27.87 18.70
C GLU A 20 -29.49 29.21 17.98
N PRO A 21 -28.49 29.71 17.26
CA PRO A 21 -28.72 30.79 16.31
C PRO A 21 -29.33 30.28 15.01
N THR A 22 -30.36 30.96 14.58
CA THR A 22 -31.15 30.78 13.36
C THR A 22 -30.29 30.59 12.09
N ARG A 23 -30.67 29.60 11.30
CA ARG A 23 -30.13 29.31 9.95
C ARG A 23 -30.25 30.54 9.05
N THR A 24 -29.12 31.01 8.55
CA THR A 24 -29.04 31.86 7.37
C THR A 24 -28.04 31.27 6.36
N ALA A 25 -28.59 31.11 5.15
CA ALA A 25 -27.94 31.00 3.84
C ALA A 25 -26.65 30.19 3.68
N THR A 26 -26.77 29.12 2.94
CA THR A 26 -25.74 28.32 2.27
C THR A 26 -24.69 29.18 1.59
N ARG A 27 -23.51 29.25 2.18
CA ARG A 27 -22.29 29.66 1.50
C ARG A 27 -21.47 28.40 1.23
N THR A 28 -21.27 28.08 -0.05
CA THR A 28 -20.32 27.05 -0.51
C THR A 28 -18.97 27.33 0.12
N PRO A 29 -18.34 26.37 0.86
CA PRO A 29 -17.02 26.61 1.42
C PRO A 29 -16.00 26.74 0.27
N SER A 30 -15.28 27.86 0.22
CA SER A 30 -14.15 28.01 -0.67
C SER A 30 -13.08 26.96 -0.33
N ARG A 31 -12.35 26.51 -1.35
CA ARG A 31 -11.25 25.51 -1.24
C ARG A 31 -10.05 25.98 -0.39
N ASP A 32 -10.11 27.17 0.19
CA ASP A 32 -8.96 27.80 0.89
C ASP A 32 -8.69 27.22 2.29
N HIS A 33 -9.61 26.45 2.87
CA HIS A 33 -9.40 25.86 4.21
C HIS A 33 -8.62 24.55 4.21
N LEU A 34 -8.31 23.98 3.03
CA LEU A 34 -7.50 22.77 2.87
C LEU A 34 -5.97 23.06 2.77
N ARG A 35 -5.57 24.32 2.84
CA ARG A 35 -4.17 24.75 2.68
C ARG A 35 -3.35 24.76 3.96
N ALA A 36 -3.52 23.82 4.86
CA ALA A 36 -2.64 23.71 6.03
C ALA A 36 -1.69 22.49 5.99
N VAL A 37 -1.52 21.87 4.82
CA VAL A 37 -0.32 21.07 4.56
C VAL A 37 0.76 22.06 4.13
N PRO A 38 1.97 22.04 4.72
CA PRO A 38 3.03 22.92 4.26
C PRO A 38 3.24 22.67 2.77
N THR A 39 2.80 23.60 1.94
CA THR A 39 3.16 23.65 0.53
C THR A 39 4.66 23.43 0.44
N ARG A 40 5.05 22.47 -0.39
CA ARG A 40 6.42 22.19 -0.83
C ARG A 40 7.24 23.49 -0.90
N THR A 41 7.88 23.85 0.20
CA THR A 41 9.08 24.66 0.11
C THR A 41 10.12 23.69 -0.42
N THR A 42 10.42 23.78 -1.70
CA THR A 42 11.61 23.18 -2.31
C THR A 42 12.84 23.87 -1.73
N THR A 43 13.08 23.67 -0.45
CA THR A 43 14.40 23.86 0.12
C THR A 43 15.23 22.73 -0.44
N ALA A 44 16.15 23.05 -1.33
CA ALA A 44 17.20 22.13 -1.74
C ALA A 44 17.81 21.56 -0.47
N PHE A 45 17.60 20.27 -0.22
CA PHE A 45 18.16 19.58 0.94
C PHE A 45 19.68 19.52 0.75
N HIS A 46 20.39 20.45 1.34
CA HIS A 46 21.84 20.40 1.49
C HIS A 46 22.20 19.56 2.74
N GLY A 47 21.89 18.26 2.73
CA GLY A 47 22.22 17.38 3.85
C GLY A 47 21.49 16.04 3.79
N VAL A 48 21.97 15.06 4.55
CA VAL A 48 21.31 13.77 4.74
C VAL A 48 20.05 14.01 5.57
N PRO A 49 18.86 13.47 5.16
CA PRO A 49 17.64 13.62 5.95
C PRO A 49 17.81 12.99 7.35
N ARG A 50 17.41 13.72 8.39
CA ARG A 50 17.53 13.27 9.77
C ARG A 50 16.44 12.25 10.11
N THR A 51 16.84 11.25 10.90
CA THR A 51 15.93 10.22 11.42
C THR A 51 15.68 10.41 12.92
N VAL A 52 14.55 9.91 13.42
CA VAL A 52 14.17 9.99 14.83
C VAL A 52 15.10 9.18 15.76
N SER A 53 15.89 8.28 15.19
CA SER A 53 16.87 7.46 15.93
C SER A 53 18.32 7.98 15.83
N GLU A 54 18.51 9.17 15.26
CA GLU A 54 19.82 9.82 15.26
C GLU A 54 20.30 10.04 16.69
N ASN A 55 21.55 9.67 16.96
CA ASN A 55 22.17 9.69 18.31
C ASN A 55 21.53 8.72 19.32
N LEU A 56 20.92 7.63 18.88
CA LEU A 56 20.48 6.58 19.78
C LEU A 56 21.67 5.91 20.46
N GLY A 57 21.81 6.08 21.77
CA GLY A 57 22.82 5.41 22.57
C GLY A 57 22.40 3.98 22.89
N VAL A 58 23.31 3.03 22.67
CA VAL A 58 23.09 1.62 23.03
C VAL A 58 24.15 1.11 24.04
N PRO A 59 23.75 0.31 25.04
CA PRO A 59 24.70 -0.25 26.00
C PRO A 59 25.51 -1.39 25.35
N THR A 60 26.81 -1.38 25.62
CA THR A 60 27.70 -2.48 25.22
C THR A 60 27.84 -3.52 26.33
N LEU A 61 28.45 -4.67 26.02
CA LEU A 61 28.80 -5.71 27.01
C LEU A 61 29.74 -5.19 28.09
N HIS A 62 30.52 -4.15 27.82
CA HIS A 62 31.43 -3.51 28.74
C HIS A 62 30.79 -2.38 29.58
N ARG A 63 29.43 -2.27 29.56
CA ARG A 63 28.67 -1.27 30.31
C ARG A 63 28.96 0.19 29.87
N THR A 64 29.57 0.40 28.71
CA THR A 64 29.67 1.71 28.06
C THR A 64 28.49 1.93 27.13
N VAL A 65 28.13 3.17 26.88
CA VAL A 65 27.12 3.54 25.88
C VAL A 65 27.85 4.05 24.65
N VAL A 66 27.46 3.55 23.48
CA VAL A 66 27.98 3.97 22.19
C VAL A 66 26.85 4.36 21.26
N ASP A 67 27.12 5.18 20.24
CA ASP A 67 26.13 5.51 19.24
C ASP A 67 25.74 4.26 18.43
N TYR A 68 24.44 4.10 18.22
CA TYR A 68 23.90 2.97 17.47
C TYR A 68 24.21 3.08 15.97
N ALA A 69 25.03 2.19 15.47
CA ALA A 69 25.28 2.03 14.04
C ALA A 69 24.31 1.00 13.45
N ASN A 70 23.22 1.47 12.81
CA ASN A 70 22.24 0.60 12.19
C ASN A 70 22.66 0.25 10.76
N PHE A 71 23.04 -1.00 10.54
CA PHE A 71 23.40 -1.56 9.23
C PHE A 71 22.27 -2.43 8.62
N ASP A 72 21.07 -2.44 9.24
CA ASP A 72 19.95 -3.27 8.82
C ASP A 72 18.72 -2.45 8.33
N HIS A 73 18.96 -1.38 7.59
CA HIS A 73 17.89 -0.60 6.98
C HIS A 73 17.10 -1.39 5.93
N ALA A 74 17.67 -2.47 5.39
CA ALA A 74 16.96 -3.35 4.45
C ALA A 74 15.81 -4.11 5.12
N ALA A 75 15.91 -4.41 6.42
CA ALA A 75 14.82 -5.02 7.17
C ALA A 75 13.73 -3.99 7.50
N SER A 76 14.12 -2.83 8.06
CA SER A 76 13.22 -1.70 8.35
C SER A 76 14.04 -0.44 8.57
N THR A 77 13.57 0.69 8.06
CA THR A 77 14.23 1.99 8.26
C THR A 77 13.67 2.71 9.48
N PRO A 78 14.49 3.52 10.19
CA PRO A 78 13.96 4.45 11.18
C PRO A 78 13.10 5.52 10.47
N ALA A 79 12.12 6.09 11.20
CA ALA A 79 11.30 7.15 10.64
C ALA A 79 12.12 8.43 10.42
N LEU A 80 11.82 9.18 9.35
CA LEU A 80 12.34 10.54 9.19
C LEU A 80 11.70 11.49 10.22
N GLU A 81 12.44 12.47 10.71
CA GLU A 81 11.90 13.55 11.56
C GLU A 81 10.76 14.32 10.86
N SER A 82 10.86 14.54 9.56
CA SER A 82 9.81 15.18 8.78
C SER A 82 8.53 14.35 8.71
N VAL A 83 8.65 13.02 8.61
CA VAL A 83 7.49 12.10 8.63
C VAL A 83 6.84 12.11 10.01
N LYS A 84 7.64 12.04 11.09
CA LYS A 84 7.13 12.17 12.45
C LYS A 84 6.38 13.50 12.65
N ALA A 85 6.94 14.62 12.21
CA ALA A 85 6.30 15.91 12.32
C ALA A 85 4.96 15.98 11.55
N ALA A 86 4.88 15.39 10.37
CA ALA A 86 3.62 15.29 9.61
C ALA A 86 2.56 14.46 10.37
N VAL A 87 2.96 13.34 10.99
CA VAL A 87 2.07 12.52 11.84
C VAL A 87 1.58 13.31 13.05
N ASP A 88 2.47 14.05 13.74
CA ASP A 88 2.10 14.87 14.90
C ASP A 88 1.09 15.97 14.52
N VAL A 89 1.16 16.54 13.33
CA VAL A 89 0.17 17.48 12.80
C VAL A 89 -1.15 16.77 12.50
N ALA A 90 -1.10 15.62 11.83
CA ALA A 90 -2.28 14.82 11.48
C ALA A 90 -3.08 14.36 12.72
N LEU A 91 -2.40 14.02 13.80
CA LEU A 91 -3.04 13.59 15.05
C LEU A 91 -3.95 14.65 15.69
N ARG A 92 -3.75 15.95 15.40
CA ARG A 92 -4.59 17.03 15.94
C ARG A 92 -6.03 16.99 15.43
N THR A 93 -6.24 16.45 14.24
CA THR A 93 -7.55 16.34 13.58
C THR A 93 -7.89 14.91 13.23
N TYR A 94 -7.14 13.94 13.79
CA TYR A 94 -7.39 12.52 13.54
C TYR A 94 -8.83 12.16 13.85
N SER A 95 -9.51 11.58 12.86
CA SER A 95 -10.91 11.17 12.95
C SER A 95 -11.20 10.09 11.89
N SER A 96 -12.46 9.65 11.79
CA SER A 96 -12.86 8.65 10.80
C SER A 96 -12.65 9.14 9.37
N VAL A 97 -12.07 8.29 8.54
CA VAL A 97 -11.90 8.52 7.10
C VAL A 97 -13.20 8.17 6.38
N HIS A 98 -13.68 9.06 5.50
CA HIS A 98 -14.87 8.88 4.62
C HIS A 98 -16.22 8.65 5.30
N ARG A 99 -16.32 8.63 6.64
CA ARG A 99 -17.55 8.24 7.35
C ARG A 99 -18.14 9.32 8.23
N GLY A 100 -17.45 10.41 8.42
CA GLY A 100 -17.89 11.52 9.22
C GLY A 100 -18.09 12.78 8.39
N SER A 101 -19.15 13.55 8.71
CA SER A 101 -19.40 14.87 8.12
C SER A 101 -18.77 16.01 8.94
N GLY A 102 -18.24 15.70 10.13
CA GLY A 102 -17.61 16.67 11.04
C GLY A 102 -16.31 17.26 10.50
N TYR A 103 -15.90 18.37 11.08
CA TYR A 103 -14.69 19.10 10.66
C TYR A 103 -13.44 18.23 10.63
N ALA A 104 -13.12 17.53 11.72
CA ALA A 104 -11.93 16.67 11.81
C ALA A 104 -11.95 15.52 10.79
N SER A 105 -13.12 14.88 10.60
CA SER A 105 -13.26 13.79 9.63
C SER A 105 -13.02 14.25 8.19
N ARG A 106 -13.51 15.46 7.83
CA ARG A 106 -13.24 16.02 6.48
C ARG A 106 -11.76 16.31 6.26
N ILE A 107 -11.06 16.83 7.28
CA ILE A 107 -9.62 17.07 7.18
C ILE A 107 -8.86 15.77 7.04
N THR A 108 -9.14 14.77 7.90
CA THR A 108 -8.47 13.47 7.86
C THR A 108 -8.71 12.75 6.53
N SER A 109 -9.95 12.79 6.01
CA SER A 109 -10.26 12.23 4.69
C SER A 109 -9.55 12.97 3.56
N GLY A 110 -9.44 14.30 3.64
CA GLY A 110 -8.68 15.09 2.67
C GLY A 110 -7.21 14.70 2.63
N TRP A 111 -6.54 14.56 3.76
CA TRP A 111 -5.14 14.10 3.82
C TRP A 111 -4.97 12.67 3.33
N TYR A 112 -5.92 11.80 3.60
CA TYR A 112 -5.89 10.42 3.16
C TYR A 112 -5.93 10.33 1.62
N GLU A 113 -6.81 11.11 0.98
CA GLU A 113 -6.89 11.14 -0.48
C GLU A 113 -5.73 11.92 -1.13
N GLU A 114 -5.22 12.94 -0.48
CA GLU A 114 -3.99 13.61 -0.93
C GLU A 114 -2.79 12.67 -0.89
N ALA A 115 -2.63 11.87 0.18
CA ALA A 115 -1.60 10.85 0.26
C ALA A 115 -1.76 9.80 -0.87
N ARG A 116 -3.00 9.41 -1.20
CA ARG A 116 -3.27 8.51 -2.33
C ARG A 116 -2.80 9.11 -3.66
N ALA A 117 -3.11 10.37 -3.91
CA ALA A 117 -2.68 11.07 -5.11
C ALA A 117 -1.14 11.17 -5.19
N GLN A 118 -0.48 11.45 -4.07
CA GLN A 118 0.99 11.48 -4.00
C GLN A 118 1.62 10.11 -4.26
N VAL A 119 1.02 9.03 -3.76
CA VAL A 119 1.49 7.67 -4.04
C VAL A 119 1.26 7.32 -5.51
N HIS A 120 0.13 7.72 -6.09
CA HIS A 120 -0.16 7.52 -7.51
C HIS A 120 0.91 8.16 -8.39
N GLU A 121 1.29 9.41 -8.10
CA GLU A 121 2.40 10.11 -8.78
C GLU A 121 3.76 9.43 -8.52
N PHE A 122 4.01 9.02 -7.26
CA PHE A 122 5.28 8.40 -6.86
C PHE A 122 5.59 7.11 -7.62
N VAL A 123 4.58 6.30 -7.90
CA VAL A 123 4.74 5.03 -8.62
C VAL A 123 4.56 5.17 -10.13
N GLY A 124 4.29 6.37 -10.67
CA GLY A 124 3.99 6.59 -12.08
C GLY A 124 2.82 5.73 -12.54
N ALA A 125 1.74 5.74 -11.76
CA ALA A 125 0.52 4.99 -12.07
C ALA A 125 -0.22 5.60 -13.27
N ARG A 126 -0.95 4.77 -14.03
CA ARG A 126 -1.83 5.22 -15.11
C ARG A 126 -3.07 5.89 -14.53
N GLU A 127 -3.77 6.70 -15.30
CA GLU A 127 -4.95 7.44 -14.85
C GLU A 127 -6.02 6.53 -14.21
N GLU A 128 -6.22 5.34 -14.78
CA GLU A 128 -7.21 4.37 -14.32
C GLU A 128 -6.72 3.39 -13.25
N ASP A 129 -5.44 3.45 -12.89
CA ASP A 129 -4.88 2.55 -11.87
C ASP A 129 -5.41 2.91 -10.47
N LEU A 130 -5.64 1.90 -9.65
CA LEU A 130 -6.00 2.07 -8.25
C LEU A 130 -4.74 2.10 -7.38
N VAL A 131 -4.78 2.94 -6.36
CA VAL A 131 -3.85 2.89 -5.22
C VAL A 131 -4.65 2.49 -3.98
N ILE A 132 -4.29 1.39 -3.37
CA ILE A 132 -4.94 0.83 -2.17
C ILE A 132 -3.94 0.83 -1.03
N PHE A 133 -4.31 1.43 0.09
CA PHE A 133 -3.51 1.38 1.31
C PHE A 133 -3.74 0.07 2.05
N THR A 134 -2.65 -0.53 2.50
CA THR A 134 -2.59 -1.79 3.22
C THR A 134 -1.66 -1.64 4.43
N ARG A 135 -1.44 -2.70 5.18
CA ARG A 135 -0.51 -2.67 6.32
C ARG A 135 0.96 -2.76 5.90
N ASN A 136 1.25 -3.49 4.82
CA ASN A 136 2.60 -3.71 4.28
C ASN A 136 2.52 -4.45 2.93
N SER A 137 3.66 -4.71 2.28
CA SER A 137 3.71 -5.46 1.01
C SER A 137 3.16 -6.88 1.11
N THR A 138 3.33 -7.56 2.24
CA THR A 138 2.73 -8.89 2.47
C THR A 138 1.20 -8.82 2.38
N ASP A 139 0.61 -7.82 3.02
CA ASP A 139 -0.84 -7.58 2.96
C ASP A 139 -1.30 -7.21 1.55
N SER A 140 -0.54 -6.36 0.84
CA SER A 140 -0.78 -5.97 -0.55
C SER A 140 -0.81 -7.18 -1.49
N LEU A 141 0.17 -8.06 -1.39
CA LEU A 141 0.27 -9.27 -2.23
C LEU A 141 -0.84 -10.27 -1.91
N ASN A 142 -1.23 -10.43 -0.63
CA ASN A 142 -2.38 -11.25 -0.23
C ASN A 142 -3.71 -10.67 -0.71
N LEU A 143 -3.88 -9.33 -0.70
CA LEU A 143 -5.04 -8.67 -1.28
C LEU A 143 -5.13 -8.98 -2.78
N LEU A 144 -4.04 -8.77 -3.52
CA LEU A 144 -4.00 -9.10 -4.95
C LEU A 144 -4.30 -10.57 -5.20
N ALA A 145 -3.71 -11.49 -4.43
CA ALA A 145 -3.93 -12.93 -4.58
C ALA A 145 -5.41 -13.32 -4.41
N ARG A 146 -6.13 -12.66 -3.50
CA ARG A 146 -7.58 -12.85 -3.31
C ARG A 146 -8.43 -12.18 -4.38
N SER A 147 -7.87 -11.21 -5.09
CA SER A 147 -8.54 -10.48 -6.17
C SER A 147 -8.34 -11.11 -7.55
N LEU A 148 -7.50 -12.14 -7.66
CA LEU A 148 -7.27 -12.80 -8.94
C LEU A 148 -8.52 -13.51 -9.45
N PRO A 149 -8.79 -13.47 -10.79
CA PRO A 149 -9.76 -14.35 -11.41
C PRO A 149 -9.49 -15.81 -11.05
N LYS A 150 -10.53 -16.59 -10.77
CA LYS A 150 -10.42 -17.98 -10.25
C LYS A 150 -9.55 -18.91 -11.09
N SER A 151 -9.44 -18.67 -12.41
CA SER A 151 -8.64 -19.46 -13.34
C SER A 151 -7.19 -19.00 -13.48
N THR A 152 -6.74 -18.01 -12.70
CA THR A 152 -5.40 -17.46 -12.85
C THR A 152 -4.32 -18.46 -12.42
N THR A 153 -3.33 -18.68 -13.27
CA THR A 153 -2.09 -19.38 -12.94
C THR A 153 -1.02 -18.35 -12.56
N THR A 154 -0.40 -18.51 -11.41
CA THR A 154 0.65 -17.62 -10.91
C THR A 154 2.03 -18.26 -11.12
N PHE A 155 3.00 -17.47 -11.56
CA PHE A 155 4.39 -17.87 -11.78
C PHE A 155 5.28 -17.11 -10.81
N VAL A 156 6.07 -17.81 -10.01
CA VAL A 156 6.91 -17.21 -8.97
C VAL A 156 8.23 -17.97 -8.86
N PHE A 157 9.35 -17.26 -8.77
CA PHE A 157 10.65 -17.88 -8.54
C PHE A 157 10.80 -18.35 -7.10
N GLU A 158 11.46 -19.49 -6.89
CA GLU A 158 11.72 -20.02 -5.54
C GLU A 158 12.72 -19.15 -4.75
N SER A 159 13.43 -18.25 -5.41
CA SER A 159 14.29 -17.23 -4.80
C SER A 159 13.54 -16.00 -4.26
N GLU A 160 12.23 -15.90 -4.49
CA GLU A 160 11.45 -14.76 -4.03
C GLU A 160 11.33 -14.68 -2.52
N HIS A 161 11.17 -13.47 -2.01
CA HIS A 161 10.85 -13.26 -0.59
C HIS A 161 9.55 -13.99 -0.21
N HIS A 162 9.46 -14.50 1.01
CA HIS A 162 8.31 -15.28 1.48
C HIS A 162 6.97 -14.57 1.27
N ALA A 163 6.91 -13.24 1.36
CA ALA A 163 5.70 -12.47 1.09
C ALA A 163 5.22 -12.63 -0.37
N ALA A 164 6.17 -12.65 -1.31
CA ALA A 164 5.89 -12.86 -2.74
C ALA A 164 5.74 -14.34 -3.11
N LEU A 165 6.37 -15.24 -2.36
CA LEU A 165 6.35 -16.69 -2.62
C LEU A 165 5.08 -17.37 -2.13
N LEU A 166 4.50 -16.94 -1.00
CA LEU A 166 3.50 -17.70 -0.25
C LEU A 166 2.06 -17.16 -0.36
N ALA A 167 1.86 -15.99 -0.95
CA ALA A 167 0.54 -15.35 -1.02
C ALA A 167 -0.47 -16.11 -1.92
N TRP A 168 0.01 -16.91 -2.87
CA TRP A 168 -0.75 -17.44 -3.99
C TRP A 168 -1.35 -18.82 -3.69
N ASN A 169 -2.43 -19.16 -4.42
CA ASN A 169 -3.05 -20.48 -4.33
C ASN A 169 -2.07 -21.60 -4.78
N PRO A 170 -1.64 -22.50 -3.89
CA PRO A 170 -0.63 -23.50 -4.22
C PRO A 170 -1.00 -24.41 -5.41
N SER A 171 -2.30 -24.73 -5.59
CA SER A 171 -2.76 -25.60 -6.69
C SER A 171 -2.74 -24.92 -8.06
N ARG A 172 -2.48 -23.61 -8.11
CA ARG A 172 -2.41 -22.79 -9.32
C ARG A 172 -1.13 -21.98 -9.42
N THR A 173 -0.12 -22.36 -8.64
CA THR A 173 1.18 -21.69 -8.63
C THR A 173 2.24 -22.59 -9.26
N VAL A 174 2.84 -22.09 -10.33
CA VAL A 174 4.04 -22.67 -10.94
C VAL A 174 5.26 -22.05 -10.24
N ARG A 175 5.99 -22.87 -9.52
CA ARG A 175 7.26 -22.49 -8.92
C ARG A 175 8.37 -22.65 -9.94
N ILE A 176 9.12 -21.59 -10.19
CA ILE A 176 10.26 -21.56 -11.09
C ILE A 176 11.51 -21.75 -10.24
N PRO A 177 12.41 -22.70 -10.56
CA PRO A 177 13.63 -22.93 -9.80
C PRO A 177 14.45 -21.66 -9.60
N VAL A 178 15.30 -21.65 -8.57
CA VAL A 178 16.26 -20.57 -8.33
C VAL A 178 17.18 -20.46 -9.54
N PRO A 179 17.21 -19.32 -10.25
CA PRO A 179 18.04 -19.17 -11.44
C PRO A 179 19.52 -19.01 -11.07
N ALA A 180 20.41 -19.53 -11.93
CA ALA A 180 21.85 -19.39 -11.78
C ALA A 180 22.37 -18.01 -12.21
N SER A 181 21.59 -17.27 -13.00
CA SER A 181 21.91 -15.94 -13.50
C SER A 181 20.65 -15.21 -13.96
N VAL A 182 20.78 -13.90 -14.22
CA VAL A 182 19.70 -13.09 -14.83
C VAL A 182 19.24 -13.69 -16.17
N GLN A 183 20.18 -14.14 -17.01
CA GLN A 183 19.83 -14.75 -18.31
C GLN A 183 19.09 -16.07 -18.13
N ASP A 184 19.51 -16.90 -17.18
CA ASP A 184 18.85 -18.15 -16.84
C ASP A 184 17.41 -17.88 -16.32
N ALA A 185 17.22 -16.86 -15.51
CA ALA A 185 15.90 -16.45 -15.04
C ALA A 185 14.93 -16.17 -16.20
N LEU A 186 15.37 -15.45 -17.22
CA LEU A 186 14.55 -15.14 -18.40
C LEU A 186 14.19 -16.41 -19.18
N ILE A 187 15.13 -17.33 -19.34
CA ILE A 187 14.93 -18.61 -20.01
C ILE A 187 13.91 -19.48 -19.24
N LEU A 188 14.12 -19.63 -17.94
CA LEU A 188 13.24 -20.41 -17.06
C LEU A 188 11.80 -19.85 -17.03
N LEU A 189 11.67 -18.52 -16.96
CA LEU A 189 10.36 -17.86 -16.98
C LEU A 189 9.64 -18.13 -18.31
N GLU A 190 10.33 -17.91 -19.44
CA GLU A 190 9.74 -18.11 -20.75
C GLU A 190 9.30 -19.56 -20.97
N ASP A 191 10.12 -20.51 -20.55
CA ASP A 191 9.81 -21.92 -20.67
C ASP A 191 8.60 -22.32 -19.79
N ALA A 192 8.51 -21.77 -18.58
CA ALA A 192 7.36 -21.99 -17.69
C ALA A 192 6.05 -21.43 -18.29
N LEU A 193 6.09 -20.20 -18.81
CA LEU A 193 4.95 -19.55 -19.45
C LEU A 193 4.51 -20.29 -20.73
N ARG A 194 5.46 -20.70 -21.56
CA ARG A 194 5.21 -21.45 -22.79
C ARG A 194 4.51 -22.79 -22.50
N ARG A 195 4.99 -23.55 -21.49
CA ARG A 195 4.36 -24.80 -21.08
C ARG A 195 2.93 -24.60 -20.58
N ALA A 196 2.71 -23.59 -19.75
CA ALA A 196 1.38 -23.26 -19.25
C ALA A 196 0.43 -22.80 -20.38
N ALA A 197 0.92 -22.02 -21.32
CA ALA A 197 0.12 -21.57 -22.46
C ALA A 197 -0.40 -22.74 -23.34
N ALA A 198 0.35 -23.83 -23.43
CA ALA A 198 -0.04 -25.02 -24.16
C ALA A 198 -1.09 -25.86 -23.42
N THR A 199 -1.23 -25.71 -22.11
CA THR A 199 -2.04 -26.61 -21.26
C THR A 199 -3.21 -25.91 -20.53
N THR A 200 -3.19 -24.59 -20.44
CA THR A 200 -4.21 -23.82 -19.71
C THR A 200 -4.71 -22.61 -20.50
N THR A 201 -6.02 -22.33 -20.39
CA THR A 201 -6.68 -21.20 -21.06
C THR A 201 -6.95 -20.03 -20.11
N GLY A 202 -6.58 -20.12 -18.83
CA GLY A 202 -6.84 -19.10 -17.81
C GLY A 202 -5.91 -17.88 -17.90
N ARG A 203 -6.17 -16.90 -17.04
CA ARG A 203 -5.29 -15.74 -16.88
C ARG A 203 -3.95 -16.17 -16.27
N ARG A 204 -2.92 -15.36 -16.48
CA ARG A 204 -1.56 -15.60 -15.97
C ARG A 204 -1.07 -14.38 -15.22
N LEU A 205 -0.33 -14.62 -14.13
CA LEU A 205 0.33 -13.59 -13.34
C LEU A 205 1.77 -14.01 -13.06
N VAL A 206 2.71 -13.20 -13.44
CA VAL A 206 4.12 -13.32 -13.04
C VAL A 206 4.37 -12.46 -11.81
N VAL A 207 4.99 -13.03 -10.80
CA VAL A 207 5.38 -12.35 -9.56
C VAL A 207 6.89 -12.21 -9.55
N VAL A 208 7.40 -11.02 -9.37
CA VAL A 208 8.84 -10.75 -9.36
C VAL A 208 9.20 -9.65 -8.39
N SER A 209 10.26 -9.84 -7.60
CA SER A 209 10.87 -8.78 -6.82
C SER A 209 11.71 -7.87 -7.72
N GLY A 210 11.65 -6.56 -7.49
CA GLY A 210 12.46 -5.60 -8.25
C GLY A 210 13.92 -5.60 -7.83
N ALA A 211 14.17 -5.90 -6.55
CA ALA A 211 15.51 -6.04 -5.98
C ALA A 211 15.50 -7.11 -4.89
N SER A 212 16.57 -7.91 -4.83
CA SER A 212 16.73 -8.92 -3.80
C SER A 212 17.06 -8.28 -2.44
N ASN A 213 16.35 -8.69 -1.39
CA ASN A 213 16.65 -8.26 -0.01
C ASN A 213 17.92 -8.92 0.56
N VAL A 214 18.44 -9.96 -0.08
CA VAL A 214 19.61 -10.72 0.37
C VAL A 214 20.88 -10.28 -0.38
N THR A 215 20.83 -10.24 -1.72
CA THR A 215 22.00 -9.95 -2.56
C THR A 215 22.05 -8.50 -3.04
N GLY A 216 20.93 -7.75 -2.99
CA GLY A 216 20.82 -6.42 -3.59
C GLY A 216 20.73 -6.42 -5.11
N GLU A 217 20.70 -7.61 -5.74
CA GLU A 217 20.61 -7.74 -7.18
C GLU A 217 19.31 -7.17 -7.74
N LEU A 218 19.44 -6.38 -8.81
CA LEU A 218 18.30 -5.81 -9.53
C LEU A 218 17.84 -6.76 -10.63
N TRP A 219 16.56 -7.06 -10.66
CA TRP A 219 15.97 -7.90 -11.69
C TRP A 219 15.67 -7.12 -12.98
N PRO A 220 15.74 -7.76 -14.16
CA PRO A 220 15.52 -7.12 -15.46
C PRO A 220 14.02 -6.99 -15.76
N ILE A 221 13.31 -6.12 -15.02
CA ILE A 221 11.86 -6.01 -15.03
C ILE A 221 11.29 -5.85 -16.44
N LYS A 222 11.87 -4.96 -17.27
CA LYS A 222 11.38 -4.74 -18.64
C LYS A 222 11.48 -5.99 -19.51
N SER A 223 12.54 -6.78 -19.37
CA SER A 223 12.68 -8.05 -20.09
C SER A 223 11.66 -9.09 -19.62
N ILE A 224 11.42 -9.16 -18.31
CA ILE A 224 10.39 -10.02 -17.73
C ILE A 224 9.01 -9.63 -18.23
N VAL A 225 8.66 -8.34 -18.22
CA VAL A 225 7.40 -7.83 -18.77
C VAL A 225 7.26 -8.16 -20.26
N SER A 226 8.34 -7.99 -21.05
CA SER A 226 8.33 -8.32 -22.48
C SER A 226 8.06 -9.82 -22.69
N ILE A 227 8.63 -10.70 -21.86
CA ILE A 227 8.34 -12.13 -21.91
C ILE A 227 6.90 -12.41 -21.52
N ALA A 228 6.44 -11.87 -20.38
CA ALA A 228 5.09 -12.06 -19.88
C ALA A 228 4.02 -11.68 -20.91
N ASN A 229 4.19 -10.52 -21.57
CA ASN A 229 3.27 -10.02 -22.59
C ASN A 229 3.12 -10.96 -23.78
N ARG A 230 4.18 -11.70 -24.18
CA ARG A 230 4.08 -12.70 -25.28
C ARG A 230 3.13 -13.85 -24.96
N TYR A 231 2.86 -14.07 -23.67
CA TYR A 231 2.00 -15.15 -23.17
C TYR A 231 0.71 -14.64 -22.50
N ASP A 232 0.31 -13.38 -22.77
CA ASP A 232 -0.86 -12.73 -22.13
C ASP A 232 -0.85 -12.85 -20.61
N ALA A 233 0.32 -12.68 -20.01
CA ALA A 233 0.53 -12.72 -18.58
C ALA A 233 0.73 -11.31 -18.02
N ARG A 234 0.06 -11.00 -16.92
CA ARG A 234 0.28 -9.78 -16.14
C ARG A 234 1.52 -9.95 -15.24
N VAL A 235 2.06 -8.81 -14.82
CA VAL A 235 3.22 -8.78 -13.93
C VAL A 235 2.88 -7.97 -12.67
N VAL A 236 3.10 -8.56 -11.50
CA VAL A 236 3.16 -7.84 -10.22
C VAL A 236 4.61 -7.72 -9.77
N LEU A 237 5.01 -6.49 -9.48
CA LEU A 237 6.33 -6.13 -8.98
C LEU A 237 6.27 -6.01 -7.45
N ASP A 238 6.93 -6.91 -6.72
CA ASP A 238 7.28 -6.66 -5.33
C ASP A 238 8.42 -5.64 -5.30
N ALA A 239 8.08 -4.41 -4.98
CA ALA A 239 9.00 -3.29 -4.93
C ALA A 239 9.46 -2.96 -3.50
N ALA A 240 9.28 -3.88 -2.54
CA ALA A 240 9.63 -3.64 -1.14
C ALA A 240 11.08 -3.18 -0.95
N GLN A 241 12.02 -3.75 -1.71
CA GLN A 241 13.43 -3.33 -1.70
C GLN A 241 13.78 -2.35 -2.83
N LEU A 242 12.97 -2.27 -3.89
CA LEU A 242 13.25 -1.37 -5.00
C LEU A 242 12.81 0.06 -4.70
N ALA A 243 11.61 0.24 -4.13
CA ALA A 243 10.99 1.54 -3.88
C ALA A 243 11.88 2.52 -3.07
N PRO A 244 12.65 2.08 -2.04
CA PRO A 244 13.54 2.97 -1.30
C PRO A 244 14.72 3.49 -2.11
N HIS A 245 15.11 2.82 -3.20
CA HIS A 245 16.39 3.03 -3.86
C HIS A 245 16.30 3.47 -5.31
N ARG A 246 15.19 3.20 -5.98
CA ARG A 246 15.00 3.49 -7.40
C ARG A 246 13.60 4.04 -7.68
N LYS A 247 13.50 4.95 -8.64
CA LYS A 247 12.21 5.41 -9.14
C LYS A 247 11.44 4.22 -9.70
N ILE A 248 10.19 4.11 -9.28
CA ILE A 248 9.19 3.22 -9.86
C ILE A 248 8.37 4.03 -10.84
N ASP A 249 7.99 3.42 -11.94
CA ASP A 249 7.13 4.00 -12.94
C ASP A 249 6.37 2.84 -13.60
N ILE A 250 5.13 2.63 -13.15
CA ILE A 250 4.29 1.49 -13.56
C ILE A 250 4.12 1.49 -15.07
N GLU A 251 3.82 2.66 -15.64
CA GLU A 251 3.58 2.79 -17.09
C GLU A 251 4.85 2.54 -17.88
N ALA A 252 5.98 3.17 -17.52
CA ALA A 252 7.24 3.04 -18.23
C ALA A 252 7.88 1.65 -18.09
N LEU A 253 7.64 0.94 -16.98
CA LEU A 253 8.07 -0.44 -16.75
C LEU A 253 7.16 -1.45 -17.46
N GLY A 254 5.89 -1.09 -17.68
CA GLY A 254 4.86 -1.95 -18.26
C GLY A 254 4.32 -3.00 -17.30
N VAL A 255 4.57 -2.87 -15.99
CA VAL A 255 4.01 -3.77 -14.98
C VAL A 255 2.54 -3.47 -14.74
N ASP A 256 1.78 -4.46 -14.28
CA ASP A 256 0.34 -4.33 -14.04
C ASP A 256 0.04 -3.94 -12.60
N TYR A 257 0.86 -4.40 -11.65
CA TYR A 257 0.73 -4.11 -10.23
C TYR A 257 2.09 -3.88 -9.57
N VAL A 258 2.10 -3.04 -8.53
CA VAL A 258 3.26 -2.80 -7.67
C VAL A 258 2.83 -2.91 -6.21
N ALA A 259 3.64 -3.58 -5.39
CA ALA A 259 3.44 -3.67 -3.94
C ALA A 259 4.69 -3.22 -3.19
N PHE A 260 4.55 -2.42 -2.12
CA PHE A 260 5.66 -2.02 -1.26
C PHE A 260 5.20 -1.66 0.16
N SER A 261 6.18 -1.46 1.05
CA SER A 261 5.96 -1.16 2.48
C SER A 261 6.58 0.16 2.87
N GLY A 262 5.83 1.01 3.56
CA GLY A 262 6.31 2.31 4.05
C GLY A 262 7.43 2.20 5.08
N HIS A 263 7.47 1.13 5.92
CA HIS A 263 8.51 0.95 6.92
C HIS A 263 9.92 0.76 6.33
N LYS A 264 10.05 0.52 5.03
CA LYS A 264 11.31 0.51 4.29
C LYS A 264 11.58 1.84 3.59
N LEU A 265 10.60 2.74 3.57
CA LEU A 265 10.62 4.09 2.99
C LEU A 265 10.64 5.17 4.08
N TYR A 266 11.23 4.87 5.23
CA TYR A 266 11.35 5.79 6.36
C TYR A 266 10.01 6.30 6.92
N ALA A 267 8.91 5.55 6.70
CA ALA A 267 7.59 5.82 7.27
C ALA A 267 7.27 4.78 8.36
N PRO A 268 6.95 5.22 9.59
CA PRO A 268 6.67 4.31 10.69
C PRO A 268 5.30 3.65 10.56
N PHE A 269 5.09 2.60 11.36
CA PHE A 269 3.85 1.84 11.55
C PHE A 269 3.43 1.03 10.31
N GLY A 270 2.17 0.63 10.24
CA GLY A 270 1.63 -0.21 9.20
C GLY A 270 1.14 0.58 7.99
N ALA A 271 2.06 1.01 7.14
CA ALA A 271 1.74 1.63 5.85
C ALA A 271 2.30 0.78 4.72
N GLY A 272 1.42 0.26 3.88
CA GLY A 272 1.74 -0.47 2.66
C GLY A 272 0.88 -0.01 1.52
N VAL A 273 1.27 -0.36 0.31
CA VAL A 273 0.59 0.03 -0.92
C VAL A 273 0.49 -1.14 -1.87
N LEU A 274 -0.70 -1.29 -2.46
CA LEU A 274 -0.91 -1.99 -3.71
C LEU A 274 -1.37 -0.96 -4.75
N ALA A 275 -0.65 -0.82 -5.86
CA ALA A 275 -1.02 0.06 -6.95
C ALA A 275 -1.08 -0.71 -8.27
N GLY A 276 -2.03 -0.39 -9.16
CA GLY A 276 -2.14 -0.97 -10.49
C GLY A 276 -3.57 -1.10 -11.01
N ARG A 277 -3.75 -1.95 -12.02
CA ARG A 277 -4.99 -2.07 -12.80
C ARG A 277 -6.23 -2.30 -11.94
N ALA A 278 -7.27 -1.56 -12.26
CA ALA A 278 -8.52 -1.56 -11.51
C ALA A 278 -9.42 -2.79 -11.75
N ASP A 279 -9.35 -3.41 -12.92
CA ASP A 279 -10.32 -4.42 -13.36
C ASP A 279 -10.44 -5.63 -12.42
N TRP A 280 -9.35 -6.37 -12.17
CA TRP A 280 -9.39 -7.52 -11.26
C TRP A 280 -9.73 -7.11 -9.82
N LEU A 281 -9.30 -5.93 -9.41
CA LEU A 281 -9.58 -5.40 -8.08
C LEU A 281 -11.06 -5.04 -7.93
N ASN A 282 -11.67 -4.40 -8.93
CA ASN A 282 -13.10 -4.04 -8.90
C ASN A 282 -14.02 -5.26 -9.04
N ASP A 283 -13.60 -6.30 -9.79
CA ASP A 283 -14.39 -7.52 -9.97
C ASP A 283 -14.34 -8.46 -8.75
N ALA A 284 -13.31 -8.32 -7.91
CA ALA A 284 -13.14 -9.16 -6.74
C ALA A 284 -14.13 -8.84 -5.62
N ALA A 285 -14.37 -9.82 -4.76
CA ALA A 285 -15.01 -9.55 -3.48
C ALA A 285 -14.12 -8.63 -2.61
N PRO A 286 -14.70 -7.80 -1.74
CA PRO A 286 -13.89 -6.98 -0.82
C PRO A 286 -12.89 -7.83 -0.03
N TYR A 287 -11.66 -7.32 0.09
CA TYR A 287 -10.61 -7.98 0.87
C TYR A 287 -11.00 -8.06 2.35
N LEU A 288 -11.45 -6.93 2.90
CA LEU A 288 -12.00 -6.83 4.24
C LEU A 288 -13.48 -6.43 4.13
N ARG A 289 -14.37 -7.33 4.52
CA ARG A 289 -15.80 -7.08 4.50
C ARG A 289 -16.20 -6.30 5.75
N GLY A 290 -16.50 -5.04 5.58
CA GLY A 290 -16.89 -4.15 6.66
C GLY A 290 -17.65 -2.94 6.15
N GLY A 291 -18.07 -2.05 7.07
CA GLY A 291 -18.85 -0.87 6.70
C GLY A 291 -18.11 0.10 5.75
N GLY A 292 -16.74 0.05 5.65
CA GLY A 292 -15.98 0.85 4.70
C GLY A 292 -16.08 0.36 3.28
N ALA A 293 -16.13 -0.96 3.11
CA ALA A 293 -16.24 -1.60 1.82
C ALA A 293 -17.68 -1.64 1.27
N ALA A 294 -18.71 -1.41 2.12
CA ALA A 294 -20.12 -1.45 1.73
C ALA A 294 -20.62 -0.07 1.32
N GLY A 295 -21.16 0.04 0.11
CA GLY A 295 -21.89 1.22 -0.34
C GLY A 295 -23.32 1.23 0.19
N GLU A 296 -24.01 0.08 0.15
CA GLU A 296 -25.37 -0.10 0.68
C GLU A 296 -25.54 -1.51 1.24
N VAL A 297 -26.26 -1.63 2.34
CA VAL A 297 -26.61 -2.92 2.96
C VAL A 297 -28.10 -2.95 3.24
N THR A 298 -28.82 -3.89 2.61
CA THR A 298 -30.22 -4.19 2.89
C THR A 298 -30.35 -5.59 3.49
N ARG A 299 -31.59 -6.02 3.76
CA ARG A 299 -31.85 -7.40 4.19
C ARG A 299 -31.54 -8.43 3.11
N GLU A 300 -31.74 -8.05 1.83
CA GLU A 300 -31.70 -8.92 0.68
C GLU A 300 -30.32 -8.92 0.01
N GLN A 301 -29.59 -7.80 0.10
CA GLN A 301 -28.32 -7.65 -0.64
C GLN A 301 -27.34 -6.68 0.02
N THR A 302 -26.09 -6.83 -0.39
CA THR A 302 -25.03 -5.87 -0.10
C THR A 302 -24.43 -5.36 -1.42
N VAL A 303 -24.47 -4.04 -1.62
CA VAL A 303 -23.80 -3.37 -2.72
C VAL A 303 -22.43 -2.92 -2.21
N TRP A 304 -21.37 -3.42 -2.84
CA TRP A 304 -19.99 -3.08 -2.45
C TRP A 304 -19.53 -1.80 -3.14
N SER A 305 -18.72 -1.01 -2.45
CA SER A 305 -18.05 0.16 -3.00
C SER A 305 -17.17 -0.20 -4.19
N GLN A 306 -16.81 0.77 -5.01
CA GLN A 306 -15.86 0.64 -6.11
C GLN A 306 -14.51 1.25 -5.73
N GLY A 307 -13.48 0.91 -6.50
CA GLY A 307 -12.14 1.44 -6.32
C GLY A 307 -11.49 1.01 -5.00
N ALA A 308 -10.61 1.86 -4.47
CA ALA A 308 -9.86 1.57 -3.26
C ALA A 308 -10.74 1.31 -2.03
N ALA A 309 -11.83 2.04 -1.88
CA ALA A 309 -12.78 1.88 -0.78
C ALA A 309 -13.35 0.45 -0.66
N ARG A 310 -13.39 -0.32 -1.77
CA ARG A 310 -13.81 -1.72 -1.78
C ARG A 310 -12.93 -2.63 -0.91
N HIS A 311 -11.66 -2.26 -0.74
CA HIS A 311 -10.65 -3.13 -0.13
C HIS A 311 -10.05 -2.60 1.18
N GLU A 312 -10.20 -1.33 1.44
CA GLU A 312 -9.59 -0.68 2.62
C GLU A 312 -10.42 -0.83 3.90
N GLY A 313 -11.62 -1.35 3.83
CA GLY A 313 -12.44 -1.69 5.00
C GLY A 313 -13.07 -0.49 5.65
#